data_13f1efd097107947516b6633d9aa6afd
#
_entry.id   13f1efd097107947516b6633d9aa6afd
#
_cell.length_a   1.000
_cell.length_b   1.000
_cell.length_c   1.000
_cell.angle_alpha   90.00
_cell.angle_beta   90.00
_cell.angle_gamma   90.00
#
_symmetry.space_group_name_H-M   'P 1'
#
loop_
_entity.id
_entity.type
_entity.pdbx_description
1 polymer ?
#
loop_
_entity_poly.entity_id
_entity_poly.type
_entity_poly.pdbx_seq_one_letter_code
_entity_poly.pdbx_strand_id
1 'polypeptide(L)'
;FRASGGSPYYVSDPELGWTIAPNVNHASRPYTSDGNGFRITEAGLCENDRPVVSVWGDSMVHGDGVDDSDSWPWLLADQISNRFRVLNGGVSGYGSDQGLLRLKKLSETHKPDIAFLSYATTDLFRHVNVYRTFLHHGGDFPFLKPRYAIEGKRPKLIRPPQTDEHNVVDVLEQPETQSFLKAYDLIYPSYLHQFQEKVARNLGLLGLFDLNVGIKRQALQVTETIFSDFKSYCSANNIRCAALLLPVYYGKNPTGSDFDWLIRKFESIGLDYLDLRDEFRDQSKYEYKDLYVQGNHYGRRSGEWVSNRVAEYLE
;
A
#
# COMPACT_ATOMS: atom_id res chain seq x y z
N PHE A 1 -13.54 -8.76 10.14
CA PHE A 1 -14.47 -7.63 10.06
C PHE A 1 -15.23 -7.38 11.37
N ARG A 2 -15.71 -8.35 12.08
CA ARG A 2 -16.27 -8.16 13.41
C ARG A 2 -15.38 -8.85 14.44
N ALA A 3 -14.44 -8.13 15.00
CA ALA A 3 -13.96 -8.46 16.32
C ALA A 3 -15.12 -8.24 17.29
N SER A 4 -15.38 -9.20 18.15
CA SER A 4 -16.41 -9.23 19.17
C SER A 4 -16.60 -7.85 19.86
N GLY A 5 -17.64 -7.10 19.48
CA GLY A 5 -18.21 -6.00 20.27
C GLY A 5 -17.61 -4.60 20.14
N GLY A 6 -16.61 -4.37 19.26
CA GLY A 6 -16.06 -3.02 18.99
C GLY A 6 -16.40 -2.50 17.59
N SER A 7 -16.29 -1.20 17.37
CA SER A 7 -16.37 -0.62 16.04
C SER A 7 -15.26 -1.19 15.16
N PRO A 8 -15.53 -1.52 13.87
CA PRO A 8 -14.52 -2.08 12.99
C PRO A 8 -13.41 -1.04 12.76
N TYR A 9 -12.15 -1.49 12.81
CA TYR A 9 -10.99 -0.63 12.53
C TYR A 9 -10.93 -0.19 11.06
N TYR A 10 -11.33 -1.08 10.14
CA TYR A 10 -11.45 -0.77 8.72
C TYR A 10 -12.93 -0.69 8.34
N VAL A 11 -13.26 0.31 7.54
CA VAL A 11 -14.62 0.58 7.03
C VAL A 11 -14.58 0.74 5.51
N SER A 12 -15.72 0.53 4.85
CA SER A 12 -15.87 0.84 3.43
C SER A 12 -15.68 2.33 3.17
N ASP A 13 -15.14 2.67 2.00
CA ASP A 13 -14.97 4.04 1.52
C ASP A 13 -15.27 4.09 0.02
N PRO A 14 -16.17 4.99 -0.43
CA PRO A 14 -16.64 5.02 -1.82
C PRO A 14 -15.56 5.43 -2.83
N GLU A 15 -14.49 6.10 -2.39
CA GLU A 15 -13.41 6.56 -3.26
C GLU A 15 -12.18 5.67 -3.20
N LEU A 16 -11.98 4.98 -2.07
CA LEU A 16 -10.78 4.21 -1.78
C LEU A 16 -11.05 2.69 -1.74
N GLY A 17 -12.32 2.27 -1.68
CA GLY A 17 -12.76 0.91 -1.43
C GLY A 17 -12.90 0.64 0.06
N TRP A 18 -11.85 0.85 0.84
CA TRP A 18 -11.86 0.81 2.31
C TRP A 18 -10.86 1.81 2.89
N THR A 19 -11.02 2.15 4.16
CA THR A 19 -10.12 3.03 4.90
C THR A 19 -10.11 2.69 6.39
N ILE A 20 -9.28 3.36 7.17
CA ILE A 20 -9.28 3.25 8.63
C ILE A 20 -10.41 4.13 9.18
N ALA A 21 -11.22 3.57 10.08
CA ALA A 21 -12.26 4.32 10.78
C ALA A 21 -11.64 5.36 11.73
N PRO A 22 -12.24 6.55 11.87
CA PRO A 22 -11.75 7.56 12.82
C PRO A 22 -12.02 7.17 14.27
N ASN A 23 -11.13 7.59 15.18
CA ASN A 23 -11.24 7.44 16.63
C ASN A 23 -11.47 6.00 17.10
N VAL A 24 -10.80 5.04 16.48
CA VAL A 24 -10.90 3.63 16.86
C VAL A 24 -9.66 3.19 17.61
N ASN A 25 -9.88 2.52 18.75
CA ASN A 25 -8.88 1.69 19.42
C ASN A 25 -9.26 0.24 19.17
N HIS A 26 -8.44 -0.50 18.46
CA HIS A 26 -8.72 -1.88 18.09
C HIS A 26 -8.53 -2.81 19.29
N ALA A 27 -9.64 -3.37 19.83
CA ALA A 27 -9.64 -4.11 21.08
C ALA A 27 -8.74 -5.38 21.11
N SER A 28 -8.45 -5.97 19.95
CA SER A 28 -7.63 -7.20 19.85
C SER A 28 -6.29 -7.00 19.12
N ARG A 29 -6.01 -5.78 18.68
CA ARG A 29 -4.74 -5.38 18.05
C ARG A 29 -4.37 -4.00 18.55
N PRO A 30 -3.10 -3.72 18.80
CA PRO A 30 -2.65 -2.45 19.36
C PRO A 30 -2.62 -1.33 18.29
N TYR A 31 -3.73 -1.15 17.59
CA TYR A 31 -3.88 -0.14 16.54
C TYR A 31 -4.86 0.92 17.00
N THR A 32 -4.39 2.14 17.08
CA THR A 32 -5.22 3.31 17.39
C THR A 32 -5.25 4.25 16.20
N SER A 33 -6.43 4.76 15.86
CA SER A 33 -6.61 5.80 14.85
C SER A 33 -7.06 7.13 15.47
N ASP A 34 -6.61 8.23 14.87
CA ASP A 34 -7.05 9.58 15.22
C ASP A 34 -8.41 9.92 14.60
N GLY A 35 -8.88 11.17 14.83
CA GLY A 35 -10.15 11.69 14.30
C GLY A 35 -10.26 11.74 12.77
N ASN A 36 -9.18 11.53 12.05
CA ASN A 36 -9.10 11.56 10.58
C ASN A 36 -8.81 10.18 9.98
N GLY A 37 -8.72 9.15 10.82
CA GLY A 37 -8.40 7.79 10.41
C GLY A 37 -6.92 7.56 10.08
N PHE A 38 -6.00 8.40 10.53
CA PHE A 38 -4.57 8.08 10.53
C PHE A 38 -4.26 7.15 11.70
N ARG A 39 -3.41 6.16 11.51
CA ARG A 39 -2.83 5.45 12.63
C ARG A 39 -1.96 6.40 13.43
N ILE A 40 -2.12 6.43 14.76
CA ILE A 40 -1.38 7.37 15.61
C ILE A 40 0.13 7.15 15.53
N THR A 41 0.89 8.25 15.63
CA THR A 41 2.36 8.28 15.60
C THR A 41 2.97 8.95 16.82
N GLU A 42 2.15 9.43 17.76
CA GLU A 42 2.60 10.05 19.00
C GLU A 42 1.54 9.88 20.09
N ALA A 43 1.99 9.79 21.33
CA ALA A 43 1.09 9.72 22.48
C ALA A 43 0.57 11.13 22.83
N GLY A 44 -0.54 11.50 22.21
CA GLY A 44 -1.21 12.76 22.43
C GLY A 44 -1.34 13.60 21.16
N LEU A 45 -2.53 14.15 20.95
CA LEU A 45 -2.82 15.07 19.86
C LEU A 45 -2.27 16.45 20.23
N CYS A 46 -1.02 16.74 19.90
CA CYS A 46 -0.51 18.10 19.94
C CYS A 46 -0.81 18.78 18.62
N GLU A 47 -1.82 19.65 18.59
CA GLU A 47 -1.88 20.70 17.58
C GLU A 47 -0.66 21.61 17.79
N ASN A 48 0.26 21.60 16.83
CA ASN A 48 1.39 22.52 16.83
C ASN A 48 1.75 22.88 15.39
N ASP A 49 2.39 24.02 15.22
CA ASP A 49 2.74 24.62 13.93
C ASP A 49 3.94 23.96 13.23
N ARG A 50 4.35 22.76 13.65
CA ARG A 50 5.46 22.05 13.01
C ARG A 50 5.08 21.60 11.61
N PRO A 51 6.00 21.67 10.64
CA PRO A 51 5.81 21.11 9.32
C PRO A 51 5.42 19.61 9.39
N VAL A 52 4.63 19.19 8.43
CA VAL A 52 4.03 17.85 8.40
C VAL A 52 4.75 16.96 7.40
N VAL A 53 5.30 15.85 7.87
CA VAL A 53 5.74 14.72 7.06
C VAL A 53 4.64 13.69 7.03
N SER A 54 4.25 13.22 5.86
CA SER A 54 3.23 12.17 5.70
C SER A 54 3.77 10.97 4.93
N VAL A 55 3.38 9.79 5.36
CA VAL A 55 3.79 8.52 4.74
C VAL A 55 2.55 7.74 4.29
N TRP A 56 2.53 7.29 3.02
CA TRP A 56 1.37 6.69 2.37
C TRP A 56 1.74 5.36 1.74
N GLY A 57 0.88 4.38 1.89
CA GLY A 57 1.12 3.05 1.34
C GLY A 57 0.25 1.97 1.95
N ASP A 58 0.78 0.77 2.00
CA ASP A 58 0.11 -0.46 2.43
C ASP A 58 0.34 -0.80 3.92
N SER A 59 0.20 -2.08 4.24
CA SER A 59 0.44 -2.64 5.57
C SER A 59 1.88 -2.46 6.08
N MET A 60 2.86 -2.32 5.18
CA MET A 60 4.26 -2.04 5.57
C MET A 60 4.40 -0.62 6.14
N VAL A 61 3.66 0.34 5.57
CA VAL A 61 3.58 1.71 6.09
C VAL A 61 2.69 1.78 7.32
N HIS A 62 1.53 1.12 7.26
CA HIS A 62 0.63 1.07 8.42
C HIS A 62 1.34 0.51 9.65
N GLY A 63 2.19 -0.51 9.48
CA GLY A 63 2.87 -1.21 10.57
C GLY A 63 2.01 -2.37 11.09
N ASP A 64 1.52 -3.23 10.20
CA ASP A 64 0.72 -4.38 10.60
C ASP A 64 1.55 -5.33 11.48
N GLY A 65 0.91 -5.84 12.53
CA GLY A 65 1.49 -6.85 13.42
C GLY A 65 2.32 -6.31 14.58
N VAL A 66 2.56 -4.99 14.65
CA VAL A 66 3.28 -4.34 15.76
C VAL A 66 2.39 -3.33 16.48
N ASP A 67 2.71 -3.05 17.74
CA ASP A 67 2.05 -2.02 18.54
C ASP A 67 2.25 -0.63 17.90
N ASP A 68 1.41 0.35 18.27
CA ASP A 68 1.50 1.71 17.72
C ASP A 68 2.93 2.26 17.88
N SER A 69 3.51 2.15 19.07
CA SER A 69 4.87 2.65 19.39
C SER A 69 6.02 1.87 18.73
N ASP A 70 5.75 0.72 18.13
CA ASP A 70 6.72 -0.10 17.42
C ASP A 70 6.63 0.03 15.90
N SER A 71 5.62 0.77 15.41
CA SER A 71 5.49 1.06 13.98
C SER A 71 6.58 2.05 13.55
N TRP A 72 7.17 1.84 12.37
CA TRP A 72 8.25 2.72 11.93
C TRP A 72 7.83 4.20 11.74
N PRO A 73 6.58 4.54 11.39
CA PRO A 73 6.18 5.95 11.37
C PRO A 73 6.11 6.57 12.78
N TRP A 74 5.80 5.79 13.82
CA TRP A 74 5.92 6.24 15.21
C TRP A 74 7.39 6.46 15.59
N LEU A 75 8.27 5.49 15.29
CA LEU A 75 9.71 5.60 15.56
C LEU A 75 10.31 6.82 14.85
N LEU A 76 9.87 7.09 13.61
CA LEU A 76 10.23 8.31 12.89
C LEU A 76 9.74 9.55 13.62
N ALA A 77 8.47 9.58 14.03
CA ALA A 77 7.89 10.72 14.76
C ALA A 77 8.67 11.03 16.04
N ASP A 78 9.06 10.01 16.79
CA ASP A 78 9.88 10.17 18.00
C ASP A 78 11.23 10.83 17.69
N GLN A 79 11.93 10.35 16.64
CA GLN A 79 13.24 10.84 16.23
C GLN A 79 13.25 12.31 15.76
N ILE A 80 12.20 12.73 15.02
CA ILE A 80 12.12 14.07 14.41
C ILE A 80 11.12 15.00 15.10
N SER A 81 10.64 14.63 16.28
CA SER A 81 9.57 15.33 17.03
C SER A 81 9.84 16.81 17.30
N ASN A 82 11.11 17.22 17.35
CA ASN A 82 11.52 18.63 17.52
C ASN A 82 11.38 19.46 16.24
N ARG A 83 11.25 18.83 15.06
CA ARG A 83 11.24 19.51 13.74
C ARG A 83 9.94 19.28 12.97
N PHE A 84 9.37 18.10 13.06
CA PHE A 84 8.24 17.68 12.24
C PHE A 84 7.16 16.95 13.05
N ARG A 85 5.95 16.98 12.51
CA ARG A 85 4.88 16.02 12.83
C ARG A 85 4.86 14.94 11.77
N VAL A 86 4.52 13.70 12.13
CA VAL A 86 4.39 12.59 11.19
C VAL A 86 2.94 12.14 11.10
N LEU A 87 2.41 11.96 9.89
CA LEU A 87 1.11 11.35 9.62
C LEU A 87 1.30 9.98 8.99
N ASN A 88 0.81 8.93 9.65
CA ASN A 88 0.79 7.58 9.10
C ASN A 88 -0.48 7.35 8.27
N GLY A 89 -0.39 7.55 6.97
CA GLY A 89 -1.44 7.33 6.00
C GLY A 89 -1.49 5.91 5.41
N GLY A 90 -0.68 4.97 5.93
CA GLY A 90 -0.70 3.57 5.51
C GLY A 90 -2.02 2.87 5.84
N VAL A 91 -2.46 1.96 4.96
CA VAL A 91 -3.67 1.16 5.17
C VAL A 91 -3.42 -0.26 4.69
N SER A 92 -3.75 -1.25 5.51
CA SER A 92 -3.55 -2.66 5.16
C SER A 92 -4.25 -3.03 3.84
N GLY A 93 -3.52 -3.75 3.00
CA GLY A 93 -4.03 -4.26 1.72
C GLY A 93 -4.00 -3.26 0.57
N TYR A 94 -3.64 -2.00 0.79
CA TYR A 94 -3.50 -1.00 -0.28
C TYR A 94 -2.37 -1.37 -1.26
N GLY A 95 -2.46 -0.81 -2.47
CA GLY A 95 -1.30 -0.57 -3.33
C GLY A 95 -0.94 0.91 -3.30
N SER A 96 0.16 1.30 -3.95
CA SER A 96 0.55 2.72 -4.06
C SER A 96 -0.54 3.57 -4.74
N ASP A 97 -1.40 2.98 -5.58
CA ASP A 97 -2.56 3.64 -6.19
C ASP A 97 -3.55 4.16 -5.15
N GLN A 98 -3.97 3.32 -4.20
CA GLN A 98 -4.86 3.73 -3.12
C GLN A 98 -4.16 4.67 -2.14
N GLY A 99 -2.85 4.47 -1.86
CA GLY A 99 -2.05 5.40 -1.07
C GLY A 99 -2.05 6.81 -1.66
N LEU A 100 -1.87 6.95 -2.97
CA LEU A 100 -1.95 8.23 -3.67
C LEU A 100 -3.35 8.84 -3.64
N LEU A 101 -4.39 8.05 -3.86
CA LEU A 101 -5.77 8.53 -3.79
C LEU A 101 -6.12 9.03 -2.40
N ARG A 102 -5.65 8.34 -1.35
CA ARG A 102 -5.85 8.74 0.03
C ARG A 102 -5.09 10.02 0.38
N LEU A 103 -3.83 10.16 -0.09
CA LEU A 103 -3.09 11.42 0.02
C LEU A 103 -3.91 12.57 -0.60
N LYS A 104 -4.39 12.42 -1.83
CA LYS A 104 -5.17 13.46 -2.51
C LYS A 104 -6.42 13.84 -1.72
N LYS A 105 -7.17 12.85 -1.25
CA LYS A 105 -8.41 13.05 -0.47
C LYS A 105 -8.15 13.78 0.85
N LEU A 106 -7.16 13.33 1.63
CA LEU A 106 -6.91 13.88 2.96
C LEU A 106 -6.08 15.18 2.93
N SER A 107 -5.35 15.47 1.87
CA SER A 107 -4.63 16.74 1.71
C SER A 107 -5.53 17.96 1.56
N GLU A 108 -6.82 17.78 1.30
CA GLU A 108 -7.79 18.88 1.31
C GLU A 108 -7.92 19.51 2.71
N THR A 109 -7.73 18.71 3.76
CA THR A 109 -7.82 19.15 5.17
C THR A 109 -6.50 19.01 5.94
N HIS A 110 -5.63 18.11 5.54
CA HIS A 110 -4.36 17.77 6.21
C HIS A 110 -3.21 17.77 5.20
N LYS A 111 -3.01 18.93 4.57
CA LYS A 111 -1.96 19.09 3.56
C LYS A 111 -0.58 18.91 4.19
N PRO A 112 0.22 17.93 3.74
CA PRO A 112 1.60 17.77 4.21
C PRO A 112 2.54 18.76 3.53
N ASP A 113 3.66 19.09 4.19
CA ASP A 113 4.79 19.77 3.60
C ASP A 113 5.69 18.79 2.83
N ILE A 114 5.79 17.56 3.35
CA ILE A 114 6.58 16.48 2.76
C ILE A 114 5.72 15.21 2.70
N ALA A 115 5.67 14.57 1.55
CA ALA A 115 4.94 13.32 1.35
C ALA A 115 5.85 12.20 0.82
N PHE A 116 5.78 11.04 1.45
CA PHE A 116 6.38 9.80 0.96
C PHE A 116 5.29 8.86 0.47
N LEU A 117 5.42 8.35 -0.76
CA LEU A 117 4.58 7.28 -1.29
C LEU A 117 5.39 6.00 -1.39
N SER A 118 4.98 4.97 -0.67
CA SER A 118 5.70 3.70 -0.68
C SER A 118 5.34 2.83 -1.88
N TYR A 119 6.29 1.98 -2.23
CA TYR A 119 6.12 0.85 -3.11
C TYR A 119 6.82 -0.37 -2.53
N ALA A 120 6.10 -1.46 -2.42
CA ALA A 120 6.63 -2.79 -2.18
C ALA A 120 6.36 -3.67 -3.41
N THR A 121 7.19 -4.68 -3.66
CA THR A 121 7.00 -5.56 -4.84
C THR A 121 5.65 -6.28 -4.85
N THR A 122 5.04 -6.47 -3.68
CA THR A 122 3.68 -6.99 -3.53
C THR A 122 2.60 -6.08 -4.12
N ASP A 123 2.89 -4.79 -4.31
CA ASP A 123 1.91 -3.83 -4.82
C ASP A 123 1.68 -3.95 -6.32
N LEU A 124 2.67 -4.50 -7.05
CA LEU A 124 2.63 -4.56 -8.51
C LEU A 124 1.29 -5.10 -9.05
N PHE A 125 0.86 -6.23 -8.53
CA PHE A 125 -0.40 -6.84 -8.98
C PHE A 125 -1.64 -6.21 -8.30
N ARG A 126 -1.48 -5.53 -7.17
CA ARG A 126 -2.55 -4.73 -6.56
C ARG A 126 -2.96 -3.56 -7.44
N HIS A 127 -2.02 -2.98 -8.20
CA HIS A 127 -2.30 -1.86 -9.11
C HIS A 127 -3.20 -2.25 -10.30
N VAL A 128 -3.34 -3.53 -10.61
CA VAL A 128 -4.16 -4.04 -11.72
C VAL A 128 -5.33 -4.92 -11.25
N ASN A 129 -5.54 -4.99 -9.96
CA ASN A 129 -6.63 -5.72 -9.33
C ASN A 129 -7.72 -4.74 -8.85
N VAL A 130 -8.97 -5.13 -8.98
CA VAL A 130 -10.15 -4.40 -8.48
C VAL A 130 -10.74 -5.07 -7.25
N TYR A 131 -10.91 -6.40 -7.30
CA TYR A 131 -11.45 -7.17 -6.19
C TYR A 131 -10.31 -7.86 -5.44
N ARG A 132 -9.98 -7.31 -4.28
CA ARG A 132 -8.81 -7.73 -3.47
C ARG A 132 -8.73 -9.24 -3.24
N THR A 133 -9.86 -9.90 -3.06
CA THR A 133 -9.96 -11.33 -2.78
C THR A 133 -9.37 -12.22 -3.89
N PHE A 134 -9.30 -11.73 -5.15
CA PHE A 134 -8.66 -12.48 -6.23
C PHE A 134 -7.15 -12.60 -6.08
N LEU A 135 -6.51 -11.65 -5.40
CA LEU A 135 -5.08 -11.71 -5.08
C LEU A 135 -4.78 -12.43 -3.78
N HIS A 136 -5.68 -12.32 -2.81
CA HIS A 136 -5.44 -12.80 -1.46
C HIS A 136 -6.69 -13.51 -0.92
N HIS A 137 -6.73 -14.82 -1.11
CA HIS A 137 -7.82 -15.67 -0.63
C HIS A 137 -7.88 -15.66 0.90
N GLY A 138 -9.03 -15.34 1.46
CA GLY A 138 -9.21 -15.19 2.90
C GLY A 138 -8.71 -13.84 3.46
N GLY A 139 -8.48 -12.88 2.59
CA GLY A 139 -8.14 -11.49 2.99
C GLY A 139 -9.29 -10.77 3.68
N ASP A 140 -8.94 -9.86 4.56
CA ASP A 140 -9.88 -9.13 5.43
C ASP A 140 -10.67 -8.03 4.70
N PHE A 141 -10.50 -7.85 3.38
CA PHE A 141 -11.09 -6.74 2.61
C PHE A 141 -11.91 -7.25 1.42
N PRO A 142 -13.18 -7.58 1.62
CA PRO A 142 -14.04 -8.08 0.54
C PRO A 142 -14.57 -6.98 -0.38
N PHE A 143 -13.96 -5.78 -0.35
CA PHE A 143 -14.43 -4.63 -1.11
C PHE A 143 -13.81 -4.53 -2.49
N LEU A 144 -14.53 -3.88 -3.38
CA LEU A 144 -14.00 -3.42 -4.65
C LEU A 144 -13.22 -2.12 -4.43
N LYS A 145 -12.11 -1.96 -5.15
CA LYS A 145 -11.28 -0.77 -5.07
C LYS A 145 -11.11 -0.09 -6.43
N PRO A 146 -10.92 1.22 -6.46
CA PRO A 146 -10.51 1.90 -7.70
C PRO A 146 -9.12 1.45 -8.12
N ARG A 147 -8.81 1.62 -9.41
CA ARG A 147 -7.47 1.42 -9.96
C ARG A 147 -7.20 2.35 -11.13
N TYR A 148 -5.92 2.57 -11.41
CA TYR A 148 -5.52 3.18 -12.66
C TYR A 148 -5.57 2.15 -13.80
N ALA A 149 -6.07 2.58 -14.96
CA ALA A 149 -5.96 1.87 -16.22
C ALA A 149 -5.32 2.79 -17.27
N ILE A 150 -4.76 2.21 -18.31
CA ILE A 150 -4.18 2.97 -19.42
C ILE A 150 -5.08 2.78 -20.63
N GLU A 151 -5.78 3.84 -21.01
CA GLU A 151 -6.59 3.88 -22.24
C GLU A 151 -5.81 4.63 -23.33
N GLY A 152 -5.30 3.89 -24.31
CA GLY A 152 -4.38 4.42 -25.31
C GLY A 152 -3.02 4.81 -24.66
N LYS A 153 -2.75 6.13 -24.54
CA LYS A 153 -1.54 6.67 -23.89
C LYS A 153 -1.84 7.47 -22.63
N ARG A 154 -3.10 7.50 -22.17
CA ARG A 154 -3.52 8.33 -21.03
C ARG A 154 -3.93 7.46 -19.84
N PRO A 155 -3.52 7.84 -18.64
CA PRO A 155 -4.04 7.20 -17.44
C PRO A 155 -5.50 7.60 -17.21
N LYS A 156 -6.30 6.64 -16.77
CA LYS A 156 -7.68 6.83 -16.36
C LYS A 156 -7.92 6.14 -15.04
N LEU A 157 -8.54 6.84 -14.12
CA LEU A 157 -8.98 6.24 -12.87
C LEU A 157 -10.31 5.52 -13.11
N ILE A 158 -10.29 4.21 -12.93
CA ILE A 158 -11.47 3.35 -13.04
C ILE A 158 -12.06 3.19 -11.64
N ARG A 159 -13.35 3.49 -11.49
CA ARG A 159 -14.09 3.34 -10.25
C ARG A 159 -15.10 2.20 -10.37
N PRO A 160 -15.05 1.18 -9.51
CA PRO A 160 -16.03 0.11 -9.50
C PRO A 160 -17.35 0.56 -8.88
N PRO A 161 -18.43 -0.25 -9.01
CA PRO A 161 -19.61 -0.12 -8.16
C PRO A 161 -19.22 -0.09 -6.69
N GLN A 162 -19.91 0.74 -5.90
CA GLN A 162 -19.61 0.89 -4.47
C GLN A 162 -20.06 -0.36 -3.71
N THR A 163 -19.21 -0.80 -2.79
CA THR A 163 -19.49 -1.92 -1.89
C THR A 163 -19.27 -1.49 -0.45
N ASP A 164 -20.09 -2.01 0.43
CA ASP A 164 -19.94 -1.91 1.88
C ASP A 164 -20.11 -3.29 2.53
N GLU A 165 -20.01 -3.35 3.85
CA GLU A 165 -20.12 -4.60 4.61
C GLU A 165 -21.51 -5.27 4.57
N HIS A 166 -22.53 -4.56 4.08
CA HIS A 166 -23.92 -5.06 4.01
C HIS A 166 -24.28 -5.51 2.60
N ASN A 167 -23.69 -4.91 1.56
CA ASN A 167 -24.11 -5.09 0.17
C ASN A 167 -23.08 -5.79 -0.73
N VAL A 168 -21.87 -6.07 -0.24
CA VAL A 168 -20.75 -6.54 -1.08
C VAL A 168 -21.11 -7.83 -1.87
N VAL A 169 -21.82 -8.76 -1.25
CA VAL A 169 -22.21 -10.02 -1.93
C VAL A 169 -23.22 -9.72 -3.04
N ASP A 170 -24.27 -8.96 -2.72
CA ASP A 170 -25.32 -8.60 -3.68
C ASP A 170 -24.75 -7.81 -4.86
N VAL A 171 -23.83 -6.88 -4.61
CA VAL A 171 -23.17 -6.10 -5.65
C VAL A 171 -22.28 -7.00 -6.53
N LEU A 172 -21.54 -7.94 -5.94
CA LEU A 172 -20.69 -8.86 -6.69
C LEU A 172 -21.48 -9.81 -7.60
N GLU A 173 -22.73 -10.16 -7.24
CA GLU A 173 -23.59 -11.02 -8.03
C GLU A 173 -24.26 -10.29 -9.21
N GLN A 174 -24.26 -8.96 -9.23
CA GLN A 174 -24.88 -8.19 -10.31
C GLN A 174 -24.15 -8.38 -11.65
N PRO A 175 -24.88 -8.59 -12.77
CA PRO A 175 -24.29 -8.80 -14.08
C PRO A 175 -23.38 -7.63 -14.53
N GLU A 176 -23.71 -6.41 -14.15
CA GLU A 176 -22.95 -5.18 -14.44
C GLU A 176 -21.61 -5.24 -13.72
N THR A 177 -21.58 -5.63 -12.46
CA THR A 177 -20.36 -5.79 -11.67
C THR A 177 -19.48 -6.91 -12.21
N GLN A 178 -20.07 -8.03 -12.59
CA GLN A 178 -19.35 -9.13 -13.23
C GLN A 178 -18.72 -8.70 -14.56
N SER A 179 -19.43 -7.93 -15.36
CA SER A 179 -18.94 -7.36 -16.61
C SER A 179 -17.82 -6.36 -16.37
N PHE A 180 -17.96 -5.52 -15.34
CA PHE A 180 -16.94 -4.58 -14.91
C PHE A 180 -15.65 -5.30 -14.47
N LEU A 181 -15.75 -6.33 -13.62
CA LEU A 181 -14.61 -7.11 -13.19
C LEU A 181 -13.89 -7.78 -14.37
N LYS A 182 -14.62 -8.37 -15.30
CA LYS A 182 -14.05 -8.95 -16.53
C LYS A 182 -13.29 -7.93 -17.37
N ALA A 183 -13.76 -6.69 -17.40
CA ALA A 183 -13.16 -5.63 -18.22
C ALA A 183 -11.93 -5.00 -17.54
N TYR A 184 -11.95 -4.86 -16.21
CA TYR A 184 -11.01 -4.00 -15.50
C TYR A 184 -10.16 -4.69 -14.44
N ASP A 185 -10.53 -5.87 -13.95
CA ASP A 185 -9.68 -6.64 -13.03
C ASP A 185 -8.81 -7.62 -13.83
N LEU A 186 -7.52 -7.32 -13.98
CA LEU A 186 -6.63 -8.18 -14.76
C LEU A 186 -6.29 -9.49 -14.05
N ILE A 187 -6.59 -9.60 -12.77
CA ILE A 187 -6.37 -10.83 -11.98
C ILE A 187 -7.56 -11.79 -12.12
N TYR A 188 -8.77 -11.25 -12.35
CA TYR A 188 -9.98 -12.04 -12.51
C TYR A 188 -9.86 -13.17 -13.57
N PRO A 189 -9.35 -12.92 -14.79
CA PRO A 189 -9.13 -13.97 -15.78
C PRO A 189 -8.06 -14.98 -15.36
N SER A 190 -7.04 -14.55 -14.60
CA SER A 190 -5.96 -15.42 -14.13
C SER A 190 -6.44 -16.40 -13.06
N TYR A 191 -7.54 -16.11 -12.38
CA TYR A 191 -8.15 -17.06 -11.44
C TYR A 191 -8.66 -18.33 -12.13
N LEU A 192 -9.35 -18.16 -13.26
CA LEU A 192 -9.69 -19.30 -14.15
C LEU A 192 -8.44 -19.94 -14.72
N HIS A 193 -7.40 -19.15 -14.97
CA HIS A 193 -6.13 -19.62 -15.48
C HIS A 193 -5.31 -20.39 -14.45
N GLN A 194 -5.29 -19.99 -13.17
CA GLN A 194 -4.66 -20.77 -12.10
C GLN A 194 -5.27 -22.18 -11.97
N PHE A 195 -6.58 -22.28 -12.18
CA PHE A 195 -7.24 -23.58 -12.27
C PHE A 195 -6.78 -24.36 -13.52
N GLN A 196 -6.69 -23.69 -14.67
CA GLN A 196 -6.18 -24.27 -15.91
C GLN A 196 -4.68 -24.60 -15.82
N GLU A 197 -3.86 -23.76 -15.18
CA GLU A 197 -2.44 -24.07 -14.90
C GLU A 197 -2.29 -25.26 -13.96
N LYS A 198 -3.12 -25.38 -12.95
CA LYS A 198 -3.12 -26.55 -12.05
C LYS A 198 -3.46 -27.81 -12.81
N VAL A 199 -4.41 -27.75 -13.73
CA VAL A 199 -4.76 -28.86 -14.63
C VAL A 199 -3.63 -29.12 -15.63
N ALA A 200 -3.08 -28.09 -16.27
CA ALA A 200 -1.97 -28.20 -17.23
C ALA A 200 -0.68 -28.71 -16.58
N ARG A 201 -0.41 -28.33 -15.34
CA ARG A 201 0.73 -28.83 -14.55
C ARG A 201 0.59 -30.31 -14.28
N ASN A 202 -0.62 -30.77 -13.92
CA ASN A 202 -0.91 -32.17 -13.71
C ASN A 202 -0.85 -32.99 -15.02
N LEU A 203 -0.98 -32.34 -16.18
CA LEU A 203 -0.92 -32.95 -17.51
C LEU A 203 0.45 -32.79 -18.19
N GLY A 204 1.44 -32.17 -17.55
CA GLY A 204 2.79 -31.98 -18.12
C GLY A 204 2.85 -30.95 -19.27
N LEU A 205 1.86 -30.07 -19.41
CA LEU A 205 1.73 -29.07 -20.48
C LEU A 205 2.27 -27.69 -20.08
N LEU A 206 3.19 -27.62 -19.11
CA LEU A 206 3.79 -26.37 -18.64
C LEU A 206 4.63 -25.73 -19.76
N GLY A 207 4.36 -24.47 -20.07
CA GLY A 207 5.12 -23.64 -20.99
C GLY A 207 4.33 -23.07 -22.18
N LEU A 208 3.05 -23.45 -22.36
CA LEU A 208 2.27 -23.00 -23.52
C LEU A 208 1.49 -21.69 -23.30
N PHE A 209 1.37 -21.18 -22.05
CA PHE A 209 0.56 -19.99 -21.76
C PHE A 209 1.25 -19.08 -20.74
N ASP A 210 1.95 -18.05 -21.21
CA ASP A 210 2.50 -17.00 -20.37
C ASP A 210 1.57 -15.76 -20.33
N LEU A 211 0.37 -15.94 -19.75
CA LEU A 211 -0.57 -14.83 -19.48
C LEU A 211 0.01 -13.82 -18.46
N ASN A 212 0.95 -14.24 -17.63
CA ASN A 212 1.60 -13.38 -16.66
C ASN A 212 2.42 -12.25 -17.28
N VAL A 213 3.02 -12.45 -18.46
CA VAL A 213 3.84 -11.41 -19.11
C VAL A 213 3.01 -10.20 -19.50
N GLY A 214 1.82 -10.40 -20.06
CA GLY A 214 0.92 -9.31 -20.45
C GLY A 214 0.41 -8.51 -19.24
N ILE A 215 -0.01 -9.21 -18.19
CA ILE A 215 -0.47 -8.60 -16.94
C ILE A 215 0.68 -7.85 -16.26
N LYS A 216 1.86 -8.47 -16.16
CA LYS A 216 3.05 -7.84 -15.58
C LYS A 216 3.41 -6.56 -16.32
N ARG A 217 3.42 -6.56 -17.65
CA ARG A 217 3.71 -5.36 -18.45
C ARG A 217 2.72 -4.22 -18.15
N GLN A 218 1.43 -4.52 -18.09
CA GLN A 218 0.43 -3.52 -17.74
C GLN A 218 0.60 -3.03 -16.30
N ALA A 219 0.88 -3.93 -15.37
CA ALA A 219 1.13 -3.58 -13.97
C ALA A 219 2.33 -2.63 -13.82
N LEU A 220 3.44 -2.88 -14.53
CA LEU A 220 4.60 -1.99 -14.58
C LEU A 220 4.23 -0.59 -15.09
N GLN A 221 3.52 -0.52 -16.23
CA GLN A 221 3.08 0.76 -16.81
C GLN A 221 2.13 1.54 -15.88
N VAL A 222 1.20 0.84 -15.23
CA VAL A 222 0.29 1.46 -14.25
C VAL A 222 1.07 1.97 -13.05
N THR A 223 2.04 1.22 -12.54
CA THR A 223 2.90 1.66 -11.43
C THR A 223 3.69 2.93 -11.79
N GLU A 224 4.33 2.97 -12.96
CA GLU A 224 5.02 4.17 -13.45
C GLU A 224 4.09 5.38 -13.54
N THR A 225 2.84 5.14 -13.96
CA THR A 225 1.82 6.18 -14.07
C THR A 225 1.41 6.72 -12.70
N ILE A 226 1.24 5.85 -11.70
CA ILE A 226 0.91 6.23 -10.32
C ILE A 226 1.97 7.19 -9.78
N PHE A 227 3.26 6.86 -9.92
CA PHE A 227 4.34 7.72 -9.43
C PHE A 227 4.53 8.99 -10.25
N SER A 228 4.22 8.98 -11.54
CA SER A 228 4.18 10.20 -12.36
C SER A 228 3.05 11.14 -11.91
N ASP A 229 1.88 10.60 -11.59
CA ASP A 229 0.74 11.34 -11.05
C ASP A 229 1.03 11.86 -9.62
N PHE A 230 1.70 11.05 -8.79
CA PHE A 230 2.17 11.48 -7.47
C PHE A 230 3.10 12.70 -7.56
N LYS A 231 4.13 12.63 -8.41
CA LYS A 231 5.06 13.76 -8.63
C LYS A 231 4.33 15.00 -9.11
N SER A 232 3.43 14.84 -10.09
CA SER A 232 2.64 15.94 -10.66
C SER A 232 1.73 16.58 -9.62
N TYR A 233 1.05 15.76 -8.81
CA TYR A 233 0.19 16.23 -7.72
C TYR A 233 0.98 17.02 -6.67
N CYS A 234 2.10 16.49 -6.22
CA CYS A 234 2.95 17.16 -5.24
C CYS A 234 3.48 18.50 -5.76
N SER A 235 3.95 18.53 -7.02
CA SER A 235 4.43 19.77 -7.65
C SER A 235 3.32 20.81 -7.76
N ALA A 236 2.11 20.43 -8.15
CA ALA A 236 0.97 21.34 -8.25
C ALA A 236 0.50 21.90 -6.90
N ASN A 237 0.79 21.20 -5.81
CA ASN A 237 0.36 21.58 -4.47
C ASN A 237 1.51 22.10 -3.58
N ASN A 238 2.71 22.31 -4.12
CA ASN A 238 3.91 22.73 -3.36
C ASN A 238 4.22 21.76 -2.20
N ILE A 239 4.17 20.46 -2.44
CA ILE A 239 4.55 19.41 -1.51
C ILE A 239 5.90 18.86 -1.95
N ARG A 240 6.90 18.85 -1.06
CA ARG A 240 8.14 18.07 -1.30
C ARG A 240 7.77 16.59 -1.27
N CYS A 241 8.23 15.79 -2.23
CA CYS A 241 7.85 14.39 -2.27
C CYS A 241 8.99 13.47 -2.66
N ALA A 242 8.95 12.26 -2.11
CA ALA A 242 9.84 11.17 -2.48
C ALA A 242 9.10 9.83 -2.51
N ALA A 243 9.56 8.92 -3.36
CA ALA A 243 9.14 7.52 -3.31
C ALA A 243 9.90 6.78 -2.22
N LEU A 244 9.25 5.83 -1.55
CA LEU A 244 9.86 4.98 -0.55
C LEU A 244 9.79 3.52 -1.01
N LEU A 245 10.94 2.94 -1.38
CA LEU A 245 11.04 1.57 -1.87
C LEU A 245 11.30 0.61 -0.72
N LEU A 246 10.26 -0.15 -0.34
CA LEU A 246 10.25 -1.03 0.82
C LEU A 246 10.55 -2.48 0.41
N PRO A 247 11.70 -3.06 0.79
CA PRO A 247 11.99 -4.46 0.55
C PRO A 247 11.03 -5.38 1.30
N VAL A 248 10.56 -6.43 0.63
CA VAL A 248 9.70 -7.45 1.25
C VAL A 248 10.52 -8.74 1.44
N TYR A 249 10.30 -9.41 2.56
CA TYR A 249 10.95 -10.68 2.81
C TYR A 249 10.41 -11.81 1.91
N TYR A 250 11.28 -12.34 1.07
CA TYR A 250 11.02 -13.53 0.26
C TYR A 250 12.01 -14.66 0.60
N GLY A 251 11.88 -15.24 1.80
CA GLY A 251 12.78 -16.29 2.26
C GLY A 251 14.22 -15.77 2.52
N LYS A 252 15.23 -16.41 1.93
CA LYS A 252 16.66 -16.09 2.22
C LYS A 252 17.22 -14.86 1.50
N ASN A 253 16.46 -14.22 0.62
CA ASN A 253 16.96 -13.09 -0.16
C ASN A 253 15.97 -11.92 -0.22
N PRO A 254 16.08 -10.95 0.68
CA PRO A 254 15.26 -9.73 0.67
C PRO A 254 15.67 -8.73 -0.41
N THR A 255 16.91 -8.84 -0.89
CA THR A 255 17.41 -8.01 -1.98
C THR A 255 16.84 -8.42 -3.34
N GLY A 256 16.02 -9.48 -3.40
CA GLY A 256 15.27 -9.91 -4.59
C GLY A 256 14.17 -8.95 -5.04
N SER A 257 13.94 -7.85 -4.31
CA SER A 257 13.02 -6.80 -4.74
C SER A 257 13.61 -6.07 -5.94
N ASP A 258 13.01 -6.29 -7.12
CA ASP A 258 13.42 -5.62 -8.36
C ASP A 258 12.80 -4.22 -8.42
N PHE A 259 13.57 -3.22 -8.00
CA PHE A 259 13.18 -1.80 -8.06
C PHE A 259 13.88 -1.03 -9.20
N ASP A 260 14.88 -1.61 -9.86
CA ASP A 260 15.74 -0.89 -10.79
C ASP A 260 15.00 -0.28 -11.98
N TRP A 261 13.93 -0.96 -12.45
CA TRP A 261 13.08 -0.44 -13.51
C TRP A 261 12.30 0.79 -13.07
N LEU A 262 11.86 0.84 -11.80
CA LEU A 262 11.08 1.93 -11.23
C LEU A 262 12.00 3.11 -10.85
N ILE A 263 13.21 2.82 -10.37
CA ILE A 263 14.25 3.83 -10.12
C ILE A 263 14.57 4.60 -11.40
N ARG A 264 14.80 3.90 -12.53
CA ARG A 264 15.01 4.58 -13.82
C ARG A 264 13.83 5.49 -14.20
N LYS A 265 12.62 5.09 -13.85
CA LYS A 265 11.45 5.95 -14.05
C LYS A 265 11.48 7.18 -13.15
N PHE A 266 11.82 7.03 -11.87
CA PHE A 266 11.91 8.15 -10.92
C PHE A 266 12.95 9.16 -11.37
N GLU A 267 14.14 8.71 -11.77
CA GLU A 267 15.18 9.56 -12.33
C GLU A 267 14.69 10.33 -13.56
N SER A 268 13.97 9.67 -14.47
CA SER A 268 13.46 10.28 -15.71
C SER A 268 12.42 11.38 -15.48
N ILE A 269 11.70 11.37 -14.35
CA ILE A 269 10.68 12.37 -13.99
C ILE A 269 11.13 13.32 -12.88
N GLY A 270 12.36 13.19 -12.39
CA GLY A 270 12.89 13.99 -11.29
C GLY A 270 12.13 13.79 -9.97
N LEU A 271 11.71 12.55 -9.68
CA LEU A 271 11.13 12.18 -8.40
C LEU A 271 12.23 11.62 -7.49
N ASP A 272 12.43 12.27 -6.34
CA ASP A 272 13.33 11.76 -5.30
C ASP A 272 12.86 10.39 -4.81
N TYR A 273 13.80 9.55 -4.37
CA TYR A 273 13.47 8.23 -3.83
C TYR A 273 14.45 7.78 -2.75
N LEU A 274 13.95 6.92 -1.88
CA LEU A 274 14.75 6.17 -0.90
C LEU A 274 14.63 4.68 -1.23
N ASP A 275 15.74 4.07 -1.62
CA ASP A 275 15.85 2.64 -1.83
C ASP A 275 16.42 1.99 -0.57
N LEU A 276 15.59 1.26 0.14
CA LEU A 276 15.95 0.64 1.42
C LEU A 276 16.57 -0.77 1.28
N ARG A 277 16.92 -1.20 0.07
CA ARG A 277 17.55 -2.52 -0.12
C ARG A 277 18.88 -2.65 0.62
N ASP A 278 19.62 -1.56 0.74
CA ASP A 278 20.94 -1.57 1.40
C ASP A 278 20.82 -1.75 2.91
N GLU A 279 19.86 -1.13 3.56
CA GLU A 279 19.58 -1.29 4.99
C GLU A 279 19.21 -2.73 5.34
N PHE A 280 18.58 -3.44 4.39
CA PHE A 280 18.18 -4.84 4.56
C PHE A 280 19.21 -5.85 4.03
N ARG A 281 20.36 -5.42 3.50
CA ARG A 281 21.38 -6.31 2.91
C ARG A 281 21.97 -7.30 3.90
N ASP A 282 22.23 -6.84 5.12
CA ASP A 282 22.90 -7.61 6.17
C ASP A 282 21.95 -8.36 7.11
N GLN A 283 20.68 -8.51 6.73
CA GLN A 283 19.69 -9.18 7.59
C GLN A 283 20.01 -10.67 7.86
N SER A 284 20.93 -11.30 7.10
CA SER A 284 21.39 -12.66 7.36
C SER A 284 22.04 -12.83 8.74
N LYS A 285 22.42 -11.74 9.42
CA LYS A 285 22.94 -11.71 10.80
C LYS A 285 21.85 -11.87 11.86
N TYR A 286 20.57 -11.84 11.47
CA TYR A 286 19.43 -11.86 12.38
C TYR A 286 18.53 -13.06 12.08
N GLU A 287 17.80 -13.52 13.09
CA GLU A 287 16.71 -14.47 12.87
C GLU A 287 15.48 -13.75 12.32
N TYR A 288 14.63 -14.47 11.58
CA TYR A 288 13.39 -13.91 11.01
C TYR A 288 12.57 -13.14 12.07
N LYS A 289 12.36 -13.74 13.25
CA LYS A 289 11.57 -13.14 14.33
C LYS A 289 12.14 -11.84 14.92
N ASP A 290 13.43 -11.55 14.69
CA ASP A 290 14.08 -10.32 15.15
C ASP A 290 13.76 -9.14 14.23
N LEU A 291 13.41 -9.43 12.98
CA LEU A 291 13.18 -8.44 11.93
C LEU A 291 11.74 -8.34 11.50
N TYR A 292 11.01 -9.47 11.51
CA TYR A 292 9.67 -9.55 10.92
C TYR A 292 8.68 -10.15 11.92
N VAL A 293 7.44 -9.68 11.79
CA VAL A 293 6.27 -10.23 12.46
C VAL A 293 5.41 -11.03 11.48
N GLN A 294 4.28 -11.55 11.94
CA GLN A 294 3.36 -12.33 11.12
C GLN A 294 3.03 -11.62 9.79
N GLY A 295 3.05 -12.37 8.69
CA GLY A 295 2.76 -11.84 7.35
C GLY A 295 3.94 -11.13 6.69
N ASN A 296 5.17 -11.33 7.18
CA ASN A 296 6.40 -10.70 6.70
C ASN A 296 6.42 -9.17 6.86
N HIS A 297 5.61 -8.62 7.78
CA HIS A 297 5.63 -7.20 8.11
C HIS A 297 6.85 -6.86 8.98
N TYR A 298 7.28 -5.61 8.92
CA TYR A 298 8.42 -5.14 9.70
C TYR A 298 8.14 -5.21 11.19
N GLY A 299 9.03 -5.89 11.95
CA GLY A 299 9.11 -5.78 13.39
C GLY A 299 9.79 -4.46 13.80
N ARG A 300 9.87 -4.19 15.09
CA ARG A 300 10.49 -2.96 15.62
C ARG A 300 11.88 -2.68 15.04
N ARG A 301 12.77 -3.68 15.02
CA ARG A 301 14.16 -3.51 14.56
C ARG A 301 14.25 -3.12 13.07
N SER A 302 13.54 -3.80 12.19
CA SER A 302 13.51 -3.42 10.79
C SER A 302 12.78 -2.10 10.58
N GLY A 303 11.80 -1.79 11.42
CA GLY A 303 11.16 -0.48 11.48
C GLY A 303 12.13 0.64 11.85
N GLU A 304 13.08 0.40 12.77
CA GLU A 304 14.15 1.34 13.11
C GLU A 304 15.05 1.64 11.91
N TRP A 305 15.36 0.65 11.06
CA TRP A 305 16.13 0.91 9.83
C TRP A 305 15.38 1.84 8.87
N VAL A 306 14.08 1.59 8.67
CA VAL A 306 13.25 2.45 7.81
C VAL A 306 13.17 3.87 8.36
N SER A 307 12.89 4.02 9.67
CA SER A 307 12.74 5.33 10.31
C SER A 307 14.05 6.12 10.28
N ASN A 308 15.20 5.48 10.55
CA ASN A 308 16.51 6.12 10.48
C ASN A 308 16.81 6.65 9.08
N ARG A 309 16.56 5.84 8.04
CA ARG A 309 16.81 6.24 6.66
C ARG A 309 15.93 7.40 6.20
N VAL A 310 14.67 7.41 6.65
CA VAL A 310 13.76 8.53 6.36
C VAL A 310 14.18 9.79 7.14
N ALA A 311 14.60 9.64 8.41
CA ALA A 311 15.09 10.76 9.22
C ALA A 311 16.34 11.41 8.61
N GLU A 312 17.32 10.62 8.16
CA GLU A 312 18.51 11.09 7.43
C GLU A 312 18.17 11.91 6.16
N TYR A 313 17.17 11.46 5.39
CA TYR A 313 16.72 12.21 4.22
C TYR A 313 16.10 13.57 4.56
N LEU A 314 15.56 13.71 5.76
CA LEU A 314 14.94 14.94 6.24
C LEU A 314 15.93 15.94 6.88
N GLU A 315 17.18 15.53 7.09
CA GLU A 315 18.27 16.43 7.54
C GLU A 315 18.69 17.39 6.44
#